data_08acbe5a89772ec37906b70fd3721a4c
#
_entry.id   08acbe5a89772ec37906b70fd3721a4c
#
_cell.length_a   1.000
_cell.length_b   1.000
_cell.length_c   1.000
_cell.angle_alpha   90.00
_cell.angle_beta   90.00
_cell.angle_gamma   90.00
#
_symmetry.space_group_name_H-M   'P 1'
#
loop_
_entity.id
_entity.type
_entity.pdbx_description
1 polymer ?
#
loop_
_entity_poly.entity_id
_entity_poly.type
_entity_poly.pdbx_seq_one_letter_code
_entity_poly.pdbx_strand_id
1 'polypeptide(L)'
;MKSKTLIGIAIALFFLVACKKNDPVTEPPIIIPPVEKIDPLELLGDSVSYTIDGEKIAINTVVTRAVVNAKSNVKLDSVAKGTEYTSGDRDSVLFGRQFKMYNDHSNGIIITFLKKYNISEAQSNPPVILHVPNNKLDLFSIGERRFALDFQRNNAQNGIAIELMGKYYGLQSNGYNSFVHHIAIKSELQTGSKFEIISLKKLKSGKYLLEANFNASVYRGDGTNIKKIENGYLRLKINPDSPYL
;
A
#
# COMPACT_ATOMS: atom_id res chain seq x y z
N MET A 1 -48.07 2.33 -70.75
CA MET A 1 -47.95 2.67 -72.22
C MET A 1 -46.48 2.44 -72.60
N LYS A 2 -46.32 1.58 -73.66
CA LYS A 2 -45.20 1.48 -74.64
C LYS A 2 -43.82 1.24 -74.04
N SER A 3 -43.27 -0.02 -74.15
CA SER A 3 -42.81 -0.72 -75.37
C SER A 3 -41.50 -0.20 -75.89
N LYS A 4 -40.47 -0.98 -75.94
CA LYS A 4 -39.81 -1.70 -77.10
C LYS A 4 -38.37 -2.02 -76.71
N THR A 5 -37.94 -3.26 -76.61
CA THR A 5 -37.38 -4.10 -77.69
C THR A 5 -36.09 -3.49 -78.28
N LEU A 6 -34.97 -4.15 -78.30
CA LEU A 6 -34.47 -5.29 -79.08
C LEU A 6 -32.94 -5.27 -79.25
N ILE A 7 -32.35 -6.45 -79.40
CA ILE A 7 -31.18 -6.82 -80.19
C ILE A 7 -29.84 -6.56 -79.49
N GLY A 8 -29.07 -7.47 -79.05
CA GLY A 8 -28.62 -8.73 -79.71
C GLY A 8 -27.36 -8.50 -80.54
N ILE A 9 -26.15 -8.80 -79.96
CA ILE A 9 -25.01 -9.21 -80.80
C ILE A 9 -24.10 -10.07 -79.92
N ALA A 10 -23.96 -11.32 -80.33
CA ALA A 10 -22.98 -12.29 -79.82
C ALA A 10 -21.59 -11.92 -80.34
N ILE A 11 -20.64 -11.76 -79.47
CA ILE A 11 -19.23 -11.81 -79.85
C ILE A 11 -18.55 -12.80 -78.94
N ALA A 12 -18.24 -13.94 -79.55
CA ALA A 12 -17.33 -14.91 -78.98
C ALA A 12 -15.91 -14.33 -78.92
N LEU A 13 -15.37 -14.19 -77.76
CA LEU A 13 -13.96 -13.83 -77.62
C LEU A 13 -13.27 -14.84 -76.73
N PHE A 14 -12.35 -15.52 -77.34
CA PHE A 14 -11.32 -16.39 -76.88
C PHE A 14 -10.85 -16.20 -75.47
N PHE A 15 -11.10 -17.20 -74.63
CA PHE A 15 -10.40 -17.29 -73.34
C PHE A 15 -8.98 -17.82 -73.62
N LEU A 16 -8.03 -16.93 -73.70
CA LEU A 16 -6.62 -17.29 -73.46
C LEU A 16 -6.45 -17.46 -71.92
N VAL A 17 -6.49 -18.74 -71.53
CA VAL A 17 -6.07 -19.15 -70.20
C VAL A 17 -4.55 -18.96 -70.13
N ALA A 18 -4.13 -17.79 -69.65
CA ALA A 18 -2.76 -17.60 -69.21
C ALA A 18 -2.63 -18.29 -67.85
N CYS A 19 -2.05 -19.47 -67.84
CA CYS A 19 -1.52 -20.07 -66.61
C CYS A 19 -0.49 -19.15 -66.00
N LYS A 20 -0.91 -18.31 -65.04
CA LYS A 20 0.02 -17.67 -64.16
C LYS A 20 0.64 -18.75 -63.29
N LYS A 21 1.92 -19.03 -63.50
CA LYS A 21 2.76 -19.82 -62.63
C LYS A 21 2.71 -19.15 -61.29
N ASN A 22 2.06 -19.79 -60.29
CA ASN A 22 2.07 -19.30 -58.91
C ASN A 22 3.52 -19.48 -58.41
N ASP A 23 4.27 -18.40 -58.44
CA ASP A 23 5.51 -18.35 -57.66
C ASP A 23 5.10 -18.55 -56.20
N PRO A 24 5.81 -19.40 -55.46
CA PRO A 24 5.53 -19.57 -54.05
C PRO A 24 5.69 -18.22 -53.36
N VAL A 25 4.55 -17.69 -52.82
CA VAL A 25 4.57 -16.50 -51.96
C VAL A 25 5.41 -16.86 -50.74
N THR A 26 6.66 -16.42 -50.76
CA THR A 26 7.51 -16.53 -49.59
C THR A 26 6.94 -15.59 -48.58
N GLU A 27 6.17 -16.10 -47.61
CA GLU A 27 5.71 -15.31 -46.47
C GLU A 27 6.93 -14.68 -45.83
N PRO A 28 6.88 -13.36 -45.53
CA PRO A 28 7.99 -12.72 -44.85
C PRO A 28 8.22 -13.43 -43.50
N PRO A 29 9.49 -13.64 -43.11
CA PRO A 29 9.77 -14.31 -41.85
C PRO A 29 9.04 -13.63 -40.70
N ILE A 30 8.28 -14.42 -39.97
CA ILE A 30 7.58 -13.95 -38.73
C ILE A 30 8.68 -13.52 -37.75
N ILE A 31 8.91 -12.22 -37.64
CA ILE A 31 9.81 -11.67 -36.63
C ILE A 31 9.09 -11.80 -35.31
N ILE A 32 9.32 -12.89 -34.59
CA ILE A 32 8.86 -13.03 -33.19
C ILE A 32 9.67 -12.02 -32.37
N PRO A 33 9.03 -10.97 -31.79
CA PRO A 33 9.75 -10.04 -30.96
C PRO A 33 10.40 -10.81 -29.80
N PRO A 34 11.63 -10.46 -29.41
CA PRO A 34 12.30 -11.11 -28.30
C PRO A 34 11.41 -11.04 -27.06
N VAL A 35 11.17 -12.18 -26.44
CA VAL A 35 10.41 -12.27 -25.18
C VAL A 35 11.17 -11.44 -24.14
N GLU A 36 10.59 -10.32 -23.74
CA GLU A 36 11.21 -9.45 -22.72
C GLU A 36 11.32 -10.23 -21.42
N LYS A 37 12.54 -10.39 -20.93
CA LYS A 37 12.82 -11.10 -19.69
C LYS A 37 12.22 -10.31 -18.53
N ILE A 38 11.20 -10.86 -17.87
CA ILE A 38 10.57 -10.24 -16.69
C ILE A 38 11.64 -10.11 -15.61
N ASP A 39 11.75 -8.91 -15.02
CA ASP A 39 12.63 -8.69 -13.87
C ASP A 39 12.16 -9.57 -12.70
N PRO A 40 13.03 -10.41 -12.12
CA PRO A 40 12.66 -11.24 -10.96
C PRO A 40 12.05 -10.47 -9.81
N LEU A 41 12.40 -9.19 -9.61
CA LEU A 41 11.83 -8.33 -8.58
C LEU A 41 10.35 -8.03 -8.82
N GLU A 42 9.89 -8.02 -10.07
CA GLU A 42 8.47 -7.86 -10.41
C GLU A 42 7.60 -9.05 -9.98
N LEU A 43 8.22 -10.21 -9.80
CA LEU A 43 7.51 -11.43 -9.37
C LEU A 43 7.35 -11.53 -7.86
N LEU A 44 8.12 -10.74 -7.10
CA LEU A 44 8.02 -10.74 -5.63
C LEU A 44 6.70 -10.15 -5.18
N GLY A 45 5.97 -10.87 -4.33
CA GLY A 45 4.73 -10.40 -3.68
C GLY A 45 4.97 -9.68 -2.37
N ASP A 46 3.90 -9.09 -1.81
CA ASP A 46 3.90 -8.60 -0.44
C ASP A 46 4.11 -9.76 0.54
N SER A 47 4.86 -9.53 1.61
CA SER A 47 5.03 -10.53 2.66
C SER A 47 5.45 -9.89 3.98
N VAL A 48 5.07 -10.52 5.09
CA VAL A 48 5.61 -10.24 6.42
C VAL A 48 5.91 -11.55 7.13
N SER A 49 7.00 -11.60 7.84
CA SER A 49 7.31 -12.70 8.75
C SER A 49 7.87 -12.16 10.06
N TYR A 50 7.56 -12.83 11.17
CA TYR A 50 8.06 -12.48 12.50
C TYR A 50 7.91 -13.65 13.46
N THR A 51 8.57 -13.54 14.60
CA THR A 51 8.44 -14.49 15.72
C THR A 51 7.78 -13.79 16.90
N ILE A 52 6.81 -14.43 17.54
CA ILE A 52 6.18 -13.96 18.78
C ILE A 52 5.87 -15.18 19.67
N ASP A 53 6.20 -15.11 20.96
CA ASP A 53 6.09 -16.25 21.91
C ASP A 53 6.75 -17.54 21.38
N GLY A 54 7.84 -17.44 20.62
CA GLY A 54 8.54 -18.56 20.00
C GLY A 54 7.87 -19.12 18.73
N GLU A 55 6.67 -18.64 18.38
CA GLU A 55 5.95 -19.03 17.16
C GLU A 55 6.37 -18.18 15.98
N LYS A 56 6.80 -18.81 14.89
CA LYS A 56 7.12 -18.14 13.64
C LYS A 56 5.85 -17.97 12.81
N ILE A 57 5.52 -16.73 12.49
CA ILE A 57 4.36 -16.32 11.67
C ILE A 57 4.87 -15.82 10.33
N ALA A 58 4.24 -16.26 9.24
CA ALA A 58 4.49 -15.77 7.89
C ALA A 58 3.17 -15.50 7.17
N ILE A 59 3.05 -14.34 6.52
CA ILE A 59 1.85 -13.88 5.82
C ILE A 59 2.29 -13.30 4.49
N ASN A 60 1.68 -13.75 3.39
CA ASN A 60 2.05 -13.37 2.03
C ASN A 60 0.95 -12.58 1.29
N THR A 61 -0.05 -12.08 2.02
CA THR A 61 -1.18 -11.39 1.42
C THR A 61 -1.47 -10.09 2.15
N VAL A 62 -1.46 -8.97 1.41
CA VAL A 62 -2.04 -7.71 1.86
C VAL A 62 -3.53 -7.71 1.51
N VAL A 63 -4.37 -7.75 2.53
CA VAL A 63 -5.84 -7.78 2.37
C VAL A 63 -6.39 -6.38 2.15
N THR A 64 -5.82 -5.38 2.83
CA THR A 64 -6.29 -4.00 2.74
C THR A 64 -5.11 -3.05 2.74
N ARG A 65 -5.20 -2.05 1.87
CA ARG A 65 -4.35 -0.86 1.88
C ARG A 65 -5.23 0.34 2.15
N ALA A 66 -4.92 1.11 3.19
CA ALA A 66 -5.72 2.25 3.58
C ALA A 66 -4.87 3.51 3.76
N VAL A 67 -5.52 4.65 3.63
CA VAL A 67 -4.94 5.96 3.96
C VAL A 67 -5.35 6.32 5.38
N VAL A 68 -4.40 6.80 6.16
CA VAL A 68 -4.64 7.53 7.41
C VAL A 68 -4.54 9.01 7.11
N ASN A 69 -5.58 9.75 7.45
CA ASN A 69 -5.61 11.21 7.36
C ASN A 69 -6.30 11.74 8.60
N ALA A 70 -5.54 12.33 9.50
CA ALA A 70 -6.04 12.70 10.81
C ALA A 70 -5.47 14.06 11.24
N LYS A 71 -6.18 14.73 12.16
CA LYS A 71 -5.64 15.91 12.86
C LYS A 71 -4.33 15.52 13.54
N SER A 72 -3.34 16.39 13.47
CA SER A 72 -2.08 16.26 14.20
C SER A 72 -2.10 17.08 15.49
N ASN A 73 -1.24 16.72 16.45
CA ASN A 73 -1.11 17.37 17.75
C ASN A 73 -2.45 17.58 18.46
N VAL A 74 -3.26 16.50 18.45
CA VAL A 74 -4.62 16.54 19.01
C VAL A 74 -4.58 16.77 20.53
N LYS A 75 -5.43 17.65 21.01
CA LYS A 75 -5.61 18.00 22.43
C LYS A 75 -7.07 17.83 22.81
N LEU A 76 -7.31 17.44 24.05
CA LEU A 76 -8.63 17.43 24.63
C LEU A 76 -9.02 18.87 25.02
N ASP A 77 -10.12 19.37 24.46
CA ASP A 77 -10.65 20.69 24.79
C ASP A 77 -11.69 20.60 25.92
N SER A 78 -12.60 19.63 25.84
CA SER A 78 -13.63 19.41 26.84
C SER A 78 -14.21 18.01 26.77
N VAL A 79 -14.93 17.63 27.84
CA VAL A 79 -15.75 16.41 27.88
C VAL A 79 -17.18 16.80 28.25
N ALA A 80 -18.16 16.41 27.42
CA ALA A 80 -19.55 16.64 27.71
C ALA A 80 -20.37 15.37 27.47
N LYS A 81 -21.11 14.93 28.48
CA LYS A 81 -21.94 13.70 28.41
C LYS A 81 -21.17 12.47 27.92
N GLY A 82 -19.91 12.31 28.34
CA GLY A 82 -19.05 11.20 27.93
C GLY A 82 -18.43 11.32 26.52
N THR A 83 -18.69 12.43 25.82
CA THR A 83 -18.09 12.71 24.51
C THR A 83 -16.87 13.60 24.67
N GLU A 84 -15.75 13.20 24.11
CA GLU A 84 -14.51 13.98 24.04
C GLU A 84 -14.56 14.94 22.86
N TYR A 85 -14.37 16.23 23.12
CA TYR A 85 -14.22 17.26 22.07
C TYR A 85 -12.76 17.62 21.96
N THR A 86 -12.23 17.55 20.74
CA THR A 86 -10.80 17.70 20.50
C THR A 86 -10.51 18.70 19.40
N SER A 87 -9.45 19.47 19.60
CA SER A 87 -8.81 20.27 18.55
C SER A 87 -7.47 19.66 18.15
N GLY A 88 -6.89 20.18 17.09
CA GLY A 88 -5.57 19.82 16.60
C GLY A 88 -4.95 20.99 15.86
N ASP A 89 -3.74 20.83 15.39
CA ASP A 89 -3.07 21.84 14.58
C ASP A 89 -3.90 22.16 13.33
N ARG A 90 -3.96 23.45 12.99
CA ARG A 90 -4.67 23.93 11.79
C ARG A 90 -3.85 23.78 10.52
N ASP A 91 -2.53 23.85 10.64
CA ASP A 91 -1.59 23.95 9.52
C ASP A 91 -0.88 22.62 9.23
N SER A 92 -1.19 21.56 9.98
CA SER A 92 -0.59 20.26 9.78
C SER A 92 -1.58 19.12 9.89
N VAL A 93 -1.26 18.03 9.18
CA VAL A 93 -2.04 16.79 9.13
C VAL A 93 -1.13 15.60 9.37
N LEU A 94 -1.60 14.62 10.12
CA LEU A 94 -0.98 13.31 10.15
C LEU A 94 -1.48 12.53 8.94
N PHE A 95 -0.57 12.21 8.04
CA PHE A 95 -0.83 11.35 6.90
C PHE A 95 -0.13 10.02 7.08
N GLY A 96 -0.76 8.95 6.67
CA GLY A 96 -0.17 7.62 6.78
C GLY A 96 -0.71 6.63 5.77
N ARG A 97 0.00 5.52 5.72
CA ARG A 97 -0.34 4.34 4.91
C ARG A 97 -0.40 3.13 5.80
N GLN A 98 -1.52 2.46 5.74
CA GLN A 98 -1.80 1.28 6.52
C GLN A 98 -1.87 0.05 5.61
N PHE A 99 -1.13 -0.98 5.98
CA PHE A 99 -1.10 -2.28 5.30
C PHE A 99 -1.58 -3.34 6.27
N LYS A 100 -2.77 -3.88 5.99
CA LYS A 100 -3.34 -4.98 6.74
C LYS A 100 -3.02 -6.29 6.04
N MET A 101 -2.27 -7.14 6.70
CA MET A 101 -1.87 -8.45 6.23
C MET A 101 -2.49 -9.53 7.11
N TYR A 102 -2.98 -10.59 6.50
CA TYR A 102 -3.77 -11.60 7.19
C TYR A 102 -3.60 -12.95 6.52
N ASN A 103 -3.43 -13.99 7.31
CA ASN A 103 -3.50 -15.38 6.83
C ASN A 103 -4.82 -16.03 7.26
N ASP A 104 -5.17 -17.16 6.66
CA ASP A 104 -6.43 -17.87 6.79
C ASP A 104 -6.95 -18.02 8.24
N HIS A 105 -7.43 -16.94 8.86
CA HIS A 105 -8.22 -16.86 10.08
C HIS A 105 -7.53 -16.83 11.44
N SER A 106 -6.22 -17.05 11.56
CA SER A 106 -5.60 -17.15 12.87
C SER A 106 -4.66 -16.01 13.26
N ASN A 107 -3.95 -15.43 12.30
CA ASN A 107 -2.94 -14.41 12.57
C ASN A 107 -2.98 -13.28 11.54
N GLY A 108 -2.79 -12.07 12.00
CA GLY A 108 -2.69 -10.89 11.16
C GLY A 108 -1.88 -9.79 11.81
N ILE A 109 -1.43 -8.87 10.98
CA ILE A 109 -0.68 -7.69 11.39
C ILE A 109 -1.13 -6.50 10.56
N ILE A 110 -1.25 -5.36 11.21
CA ILE A 110 -1.44 -4.07 10.58
C ILE A 110 -0.17 -3.26 10.83
N ILE A 111 0.46 -2.80 9.76
CA ILE A 111 1.63 -1.92 9.83
C ILE A 111 1.24 -0.58 9.21
N THR A 112 1.36 0.49 10.00
CA THR A 112 1.01 1.85 9.60
C THR A 112 2.26 2.71 9.60
N PHE A 113 2.58 3.30 8.45
CA PHE A 113 3.62 4.31 8.28
C PHE A 113 2.98 5.68 8.45
N LEU A 114 3.55 6.54 9.28
CA LEU A 114 2.97 7.80 9.71
C LEU A 114 3.98 8.94 9.61
N LYS A 115 3.53 10.08 9.04
CA LYS A 115 4.31 11.31 9.03
C LYS A 115 3.40 12.52 9.07
N LYS A 116 3.78 13.54 9.82
CA LYS A 116 3.12 14.85 9.80
C LYS A 116 3.62 15.66 8.62
N TYR A 117 2.71 16.33 7.98
CA TYR A 117 2.97 17.25 6.87
C TYR A 117 2.31 18.59 7.14
N ASN A 118 2.93 19.65 6.66
CA ASN A 118 2.25 20.94 6.56
C ASN A 118 1.17 20.84 5.46
N ILE A 119 -0.01 21.41 5.71
CA ILE A 119 -1.11 21.41 4.75
C ILE A 119 -0.69 22.08 3.42
N SER A 120 0.21 23.07 3.46
CA SER A 120 0.77 23.70 2.26
C SER A 120 1.61 22.75 1.38
N GLU A 121 2.10 21.65 1.95
CA GLU A 121 2.84 20.59 1.24
C GLU A 121 1.94 19.44 0.78
N ALA A 122 0.63 19.60 0.93
CA ALA A 122 -0.36 18.59 0.62
C ALA A 122 -1.38 19.12 -0.40
N GLN A 123 -1.89 18.23 -1.22
CA GLN A 123 -3.01 18.50 -2.13
C GLN A 123 -4.32 18.08 -1.46
N SER A 124 -5.34 18.93 -1.56
CA SER A 124 -6.69 18.54 -1.19
C SER A 124 -7.29 17.67 -2.29
N ASN A 125 -7.83 16.52 -1.92
CA ASN A 125 -8.44 15.57 -2.85
C ASN A 125 -9.97 15.51 -2.64
N PRO A 126 -10.77 16.34 -3.38
CA PRO A 126 -12.22 16.27 -3.33
C PRO A 126 -12.75 14.95 -3.96
N PRO A 127 -13.94 14.45 -3.62
CA PRO A 127 -14.91 15.01 -2.69
C PRO A 127 -14.62 14.66 -1.21
N VAL A 128 -13.68 13.80 -0.95
CA VAL A 128 -13.22 13.48 0.41
C VAL A 128 -12.08 14.46 0.72
N ILE A 129 -12.27 15.34 1.69
CA ILE A 129 -11.23 16.32 2.07
C ILE A 129 -10.07 15.57 2.75
N LEU A 130 -9.24 14.95 1.93
CA LEU A 130 -7.99 14.33 2.33
C LEU A 130 -6.84 15.24 1.92
N HIS A 131 -5.98 15.57 2.86
CA HIS A 131 -4.72 16.22 2.57
C HIS A 131 -3.67 15.17 2.25
N VAL A 132 -3.36 15.02 0.96
CA VAL A 132 -2.40 14.02 0.48
C VAL A 132 -1.07 14.72 0.20
N PRO A 133 0.04 14.29 0.81
CA PRO A 133 1.34 14.91 0.58
C PRO A 133 1.76 14.86 -0.90
N ASN A 134 2.41 15.93 -1.38
CA ASN A 134 2.96 15.96 -2.73
C ASN A 134 4.02 14.87 -2.93
N ASN A 135 4.84 14.60 -1.92
CA ASN A 135 5.80 13.50 -1.92
C ASN A 135 5.33 12.35 -1.03
N LYS A 136 4.55 11.44 -1.60
CA LYS A 136 4.03 10.26 -0.87
C LYS A 136 5.12 9.25 -0.49
N LEU A 137 6.22 9.18 -1.24
CA LEU A 137 7.33 8.24 -0.98
C LEU A 137 8.15 8.61 0.24
N ASP A 138 8.02 9.83 0.72
CA ASP A 138 8.71 10.33 1.90
C ASP A 138 8.36 9.54 3.19
N LEU A 139 7.18 8.92 3.23
CA LEU A 139 6.79 7.96 4.26
C LEU A 139 7.72 6.75 4.34
N PHE A 140 8.33 6.38 3.21
CA PHE A 140 9.07 5.14 3.02
C PHE A 140 10.57 5.36 2.85
N SER A 141 11.10 6.51 3.30
CA SER A 141 12.54 6.79 3.18
C SER A 141 13.37 5.73 3.91
N ILE A 142 14.46 5.32 3.32
CA ILE A 142 15.41 4.34 3.87
C ILE A 142 15.94 4.82 5.23
N GLY A 143 16.16 3.88 6.14
CA GLY A 143 16.71 4.09 7.48
C GLY A 143 15.76 3.75 8.61
N GLU A 144 16.20 4.04 9.82
CA GLU A 144 15.47 3.73 11.04
C GLU A 144 14.23 4.60 11.23
N ARG A 145 13.16 4.00 11.74
CA ARG A 145 11.89 4.63 12.07
C ARG A 145 11.55 4.42 13.53
N ARG A 146 11.11 5.49 14.19
CA ARG A 146 10.60 5.40 15.56
C ARG A 146 9.21 4.79 15.56
N PHE A 147 8.77 4.27 16.71
CA PHE A 147 7.38 3.90 16.93
C PHE A 147 6.56 5.12 17.31
N ALA A 148 5.40 5.30 16.67
CA ALA A 148 4.45 6.38 16.95
C ALA A 148 3.54 5.95 18.11
N LEU A 149 3.99 6.14 19.34
CA LEU A 149 3.32 5.66 20.57
C LEU A 149 1.97 6.31 20.81
N ASP A 150 1.76 7.49 20.27
CA ASP A 150 0.55 8.31 20.43
C ASP A 150 -0.40 8.28 19.22
N PHE A 151 -0.16 7.34 18.30
CA PHE A 151 -1.03 7.15 17.14
C PHE A 151 -2.48 6.88 17.56
N GLN A 152 -3.44 7.48 16.85
CA GLN A 152 -4.88 7.49 17.12
C GLN A 152 -5.30 8.29 18.37
N ARG A 153 -4.37 8.97 19.03
CA ARG A 153 -4.64 9.87 20.15
C ARG A 153 -4.14 11.29 19.86
N ASN A 154 -2.92 11.60 20.29
CA ASN A 154 -2.35 12.94 20.04
C ASN A 154 -1.88 13.12 18.60
N ASN A 155 -1.46 12.05 17.93
CA ASN A 155 -0.95 12.09 16.57
C ASN A 155 0.20 13.10 16.41
N ALA A 156 1.03 13.24 17.44
CA ALA A 156 2.14 14.18 17.46
C ALA A 156 3.43 13.56 16.91
N GLN A 157 3.51 12.23 16.90
CA GLN A 157 4.71 11.49 16.54
C GLN A 157 4.65 10.96 15.11
N ASN A 158 5.76 11.13 14.38
CA ASN A 158 6.00 10.39 13.13
C ASN A 158 6.52 8.99 13.47
N GLY A 159 6.31 8.04 12.58
CA GLY A 159 6.91 6.72 12.75
C GLY A 159 6.05 5.57 12.30
N ILE A 160 6.16 4.46 13.01
CA ILE A 160 5.46 3.22 12.72
C ILE A 160 4.50 2.88 13.86
N ALA A 161 3.32 2.43 13.51
CA ALA A 161 2.42 1.75 14.43
C ALA A 161 2.17 0.32 13.95
N ILE A 162 2.20 -0.62 14.89
CA ILE A 162 1.93 -2.05 14.65
C ILE A 162 0.74 -2.45 15.51
N GLU A 163 -0.22 -3.16 14.92
CA GLU A 163 -1.35 -3.77 15.59
C GLU A 163 -1.45 -5.23 15.17
N LEU A 164 -1.64 -6.13 16.12
CA LEU A 164 -1.82 -7.55 15.86
C LEU A 164 -3.30 -7.93 15.84
N MET A 165 -3.60 -8.94 15.05
CA MET A 165 -4.94 -9.48 14.83
C MET A 165 -4.98 -10.98 15.11
N GLY A 166 -6.19 -11.54 15.15
CA GLY A 166 -6.38 -12.98 15.37
C GLY A 166 -6.01 -13.39 16.77
N LYS A 167 -5.14 -14.39 16.94
CA LYS A 167 -4.68 -14.91 18.23
C LYS A 167 -4.13 -13.83 19.18
N TYR A 168 -3.51 -12.81 18.62
CA TYR A 168 -2.87 -11.72 19.36
C TYR A 168 -3.67 -10.40 19.29
N TYR A 169 -4.97 -10.48 19.01
CA TYR A 169 -5.86 -9.32 18.90
C TYR A 169 -5.78 -8.40 20.12
N GLY A 170 -5.73 -7.10 19.85
CA GLY A 170 -5.66 -6.04 20.86
C GLY A 170 -4.24 -5.76 21.39
N LEU A 171 -3.20 -6.46 20.87
CA LEU A 171 -1.82 -6.08 21.11
C LEU A 171 -1.37 -5.09 20.02
N GLN A 172 -0.80 -3.97 20.45
CA GLN A 172 -0.37 -2.89 19.57
C GLN A 172 0.88 -2.18 20.11
N SER A 173 1.58 -1.44 19.27
CA SER A 173 2.77 -0.68 19.64
C SER A 173 2.48 0.74 20.13
N ASN A 174 1.21 1.15 20.22
CA ASN A 174 0.75 2.47 20.64
C ASN A 174 -0.28 2.36 21.77
N GLY A 175 -0.68 3.49 22.36
CA GLY A 175 -1.67 3.56 23.46
C GLY A 175 -3.12 3.49 23.00
N TYR A 176 -4.04 3.67 23.94
CA TYR A 176 -5.46 3.85 23.62
C TYR A 176 -5.73 5.20 22.95
N ASN A 177 -6.78 5.26 22.18
CA ASN A 177 -7.23 6.48 21.49
C ASN A 177 -8.04 7.44 22.35
N SER A 178 -8.46 7.04 23.57
CA SER A 178 -9.22 7.91 24.51
C SER A 178 -8.31 8.83 25.31
N PHE A 179 -8.71 10.10 25.50
CA PHE A 179 -8.03 11.04 26.36
C PHE A 179 -8.40 10.87 27.82
N VAL A 180 -9.64 10.44 28.10
CA VAL A 180 -10.16 10.31 29.47
C VAL A 180 -9.66 9.04 30.15
N HIS A 181 -9.58 7.94 29.40
CA HIS A 181 -9.17 6.63 29.93
C HIS A 181 -7.74 6.25 29.57
N HIS A 182 -6.94 7.24 29.21
CA HIS A 182 -5.60 6.99 28.73
C HIS A 182 -4.61 6.75 29.89
N ILE A 183 -3.85 5.69 29.74
CA ILE A 183 -2.58 5.52 30.45
C ILE A 183 -1.47 5.91 29.47
N ALA A 184 -0.63 6.87 29.88
CA ALA A 184 0.48 7.29 29.05
C ALA A 184 1.42 6.11 28.76
N ILE A 185 1.54 5.74 27.49
CA ILE A 185 2.50 4.72 27.09
C ILE A 185 3.90 5.34 27.18
N LYS A 186 4.74 4.70 27.99
CA LYS A 186 6.12 5.14 28.17
C LYS A 186 6.99 4.65 27.04
N SER A 187 7.92 5.48 26.60
CA SER A 187 8.88 5.15 25.53
C SER A 187 9.75 3.92 25.86
N GLU A 188 9.95 3.67 27.15
CA GLU A 188 10.73 2.53 27.67
C GLU A 188 10.13 1.17 27.25
N LEU A 189 8.82 1.10 26.97
CA LEU A 189 8.20 -0.11 26.45
C LEU A 189 8.75 -0.53 25.08
N GLN A 190 9.30 0.44 24.32
CA GLN A 190 9.96 0.16 23.04
C GLN A 190 11.50 0.05 23.17
N THR A 191 12.04 -0.07 24.39
CA THR A 191 13.47 -0.30 24.57
C THR A 191 13.92 -1.59 23.86
N GLY A 192 14.93 -1.48 23.01
CA GLY A 192 15.42 -2.57 22.15
C GLY A 192 14.54 -2.86 20.92
N SER A 193 13.45 -2.13 20.73
CA SER A 193 12.67 -2.20 19.49
C SER A 193 13.34 -1.37 18.39
N LYS A 194 13.26 -1.87 17.17
CA LYS A 194 13.81 -1.22 15.97
C LYS A 194 12.90 -1.51 14.78
N PHE A 195 12.67 -0.50 13.95
CA PHE A 195 12.08 -0.67 12.62
C PHE A 195 12.99 0.05 11.63
N GLU A 196 13.49 -0.68 10.64
CA GLU A 196 14.45 -0.13 9.67
C GLU A 196 14.00 -0.48 8.25
N ILE A 197 13.74 0.54 7.44
CA ILE A 197 13.55 0.35 6.00
C ILE A 197 14.95 0.20 5.39
N ILE A 198 15.25 -1.02 4.92
CA ILE A 198 16.56 -1.39 4.38
C ILE A 198 16.65 -1.21 2.87
N SER A 199 15.50 -1.16 2.17
CA SER A 199 15.47 -1.05 0.71
C SER A 199 14.16 -0.40 0.25
N LEU A 200 14.27 0.48 -0.76
CA LEU A 200 13.16 1.03 -1.53
C LEU A 200 13.59 1.12 -3.00
N LYS A 201 13.26 0.12 -3.80
CA LYS A 201 13.69 0.00 -5.20
C LYS A 201 12.55 0.29 -6.15
N LYS A 202 12.75 1.19 -7.12
CA LYS A 202 11.79 1.40 -8.21
C LYS A 202 11.85 0.22 -9.17
N LEU A 203 10.68 -0.34 -9.47
CA LEU A 203 10.48 -1.44 -10.42
C LEU A 203 10.21 -0.88 -11.83
N LYS A 204 10.36 -1.70 -12.85
CA LYS A 204 10.05 -1.35 -14.24
C LYS A 204 8.57 -0.96 -14.42
N SER A 205 7.67 -1.56 -13.66
CA SER A 205 6.24 -1.23 -13.62
C SER A 205 5.90 0.15 -13.05
N GLY A 206 6.89 0.91 -12.56
CA GLY A 206 6.68 2.18 -11.87
C GLY A 206 6.37 2.04 -10.38
N LYS A 207 6.05 0.85 -9.89
CA LYS A 207 5.89 0.55 -8.46
C LYS A 207 7.24 0.56 -7.75
N TYR A 208 7.19 0.52 -6.42
CA TYR A 208 8.39 0.39 -5.59
C TYR A 208 8.30 -0.90 -4.76
N LEU A 209 9.43 -1.58 -4.62
CA LEU A 209 9.58 -2.70 -3.70
C LEU A 209 10.27 -2.15 -2.44
N LEU A 210 9.52 -2.15 -1.34
CA LEU A 210 10.01 -1.80 -0.01
C LEU A 210 10.39 -3.07 0.74
N GLU A 211 11.53 -3.04 1.43
CA GLU A 211 11.92 -4.08 2.39
C GLU A 211 12.33 -3.43 3.71
N ALA A 212 11.93 -4.04 4.82
CA ALA A 212 12.24 -3.57 6.16
C ALA A 212 12.47 -4.74 7.12
N ASN A 213 13.35 -4.52 8.11
CA ASN A 213 13.52 -5.40 9.26
C ASN A 213 12.93 -4.73 10.49
N PHE A 214 12.39 -5.53 11.43
CA PHE A 214 11.86 -4.97 12.66
C PHE A 214 11.87 -5.93 13.84
N ASN A 215 12.02 -5.35 15.02
CA ASN A 215 11.68 -5.93 16.31
C ASN A 215 10.80 -4.91 17.03
N ALA A 216 9.78 -5.35 17.74
CA ALA A 216 8.83 -4.45 18.38
C ALA A 216 8.30 -5.02 19.69
N SER A 217 8.02 -4.14 20.65
CA SER A 217 7.14 -4.49 21.75
C SER A 217 5.70 -4.18 21.35
N VAL A 218 4.82 -5.13 21.58
CA VAL A 218 3.38 -4.96 21.45
C VAL A 218 2.70 -5.27 22.79
N TYR A 219 1.69 -4.52 23.12
CA TYR A 219 1.03 -4.57 24.42
C TYR A 219 -0.43 -4.19 24.28
N ARG A 220 -1.25 -4.47 25.28
CA ARG A 220 -2.58 -3.87 25.37
C ARG A 220 -2.46 -2.35 25.46
N GLY A 221 -3.47 -1.62 25.00
CA GLY A 221 -3.45 -0.17 24.98
C GLY A 221 -3.23 0.51 26.34
N ASP A 222 -3.34 -0.24 27.46
CA ASP A 222 -3.01 0.18 28.81
C ASP A 222 -1.54 -0.09 29.22
N GLY A 223 -0.73 -0.60 28.29
CA GLY A 223 0.67 -0.95 28.54
C GLY A 223 0.89 -2.29 29.23
N THR A 224 -0.17 -3.09 29.43
CA THR A 224 -0.07 -4.43 30.02
C THR A 224 0.07 -5.52 28.96
N ASN A 225 0.30 -6.77 29.39
CA ASN A 225 0.43 -7.94 28.49
C ASN A 225 1.47 -7.71 27.37
N ILE A 226 2.67 -7.33 27.77
CA ILE A 226 3.75 -7.01 26.83
C ILE A 226 4.25 -8.28 26.16
N LYS A 227 4.32 -8.28 24.84
CA LYS A 227 4.93 -9.31 24.01
C LYS A 227 6.03 -8.69 23.14
N LYS A 228 7.00 -9.53 22.76
CA LYS A 228 8.06 -9.12 21.83
C LYS A 228 7.82 -9.75 20.46
N ILE A 229 7.86 -8.91 19.45
CA ILE A 229 8.01 -9.33 18.06
C ILE A 229 9.50 -9.34 17.76
N GLU A 230 10.01 -10.44 17.27
CA GLU A 230 11.42 -10.66 16.97
C GLU A 230 11.60 -11.14 15.52
N ASN A 231 12.76 -10.86 14.94
CA ASN A 231 13.12 -11.29 13.59
C ASN A 231 12.07 -10.91 12.53
N GLY A 232 11.48 -9.73 12.70
CA GLY A 232 10.50 -9.20 11.77
C GLY A 232 11.13 -8.83 10.43
N TYR A 233 10.52 -9.29 9.35
CA TYR A 233 10.83 -8.88 7.97
C TYR A 233 9.56 -8.52 7.24
N LEU A 234 9.57 -7.38 6.57
CA LEU A 234 8.45 -6.87 5.77
C LEU A 234 8.91 -6.63 4.35
N ARG A 235 8.09 -7.04 3.38
CA ARG A 235 8.22 -6.66 1.97
C ARG A 235 6.88 -6.21 1.43
N LEU A 236 6.86 -5.03 0.80
CA LEU A 236 5.64 -4.44 0.25
C LEU A 236 5.89 -3.90 -1.17
N LYS A 237 4.92 -4.09 -2.06
CA LYS A 237 4.83 -3.33 -3.31
C LYS A 237 4.05 -2.05 -3.08
N ILE A 238 4.72 -0.92 -3.23
CA ILE A 238 4.14 0.42 -3.08
C ILE A 238 3.82 0.96 -4.46
N ASN A 239 2.57 1.39 -4.67
CA ASN A 239 2.17 2.12 -5.86
C ASN A 239 1.97 3.60 -5.52
N PRO A 240 2.90 4.50 -5.85
CA PRO A 240 2.79 5.92 -5.48
C PRO A 240 1.65 6.65 -6.20
N ASP A 241 1.22 6.15 -7.36
CA ASP A 241 0.19 6.79 -8.18
C ASP A 241 -1.23 6.42 -7.74
N SER A 242 -1.37 5.40 -6.92
CA SER A 242 -2.68 5.02 -6.41
C SER A 242 -3.22 6.10 -5.46
N PRO A 243 -4.45 6.60 -5.66
CA PRO A 243 -5.07 7.57 -4.76
C PRO A 243 -5.34 6.97 -3.36
N TYR A 244 -5.40 5.65 -3.28
CA TYR A 244 -5.63 4.90 -2.03
C TYR A 244 -4.37 4.19 -1.52
N LEU A 245 -3.23 4.48 -2.13
CA LEU A 245 -1.94 3.86 -1.77
C LEU A 245 -0.87 4.90 -1.57
#